data_b139c1d2e25906755c040fa0ea017403
#
_entry.id   b139c1d2e25906755c040fa0ea017403
#
_cell.length_a   1.000
_cell.length_b   1.000
_cell.length_c   1.000
_cell.angle_alpha   90.00
_cell.angle_beta   90.00
_cell.angle_gamma   90.00
#
_symmetry.space_group_name_H-M   'P 1'
#
loop_
_entity.id
_entity.type
_entity.pdbx_description
1 polymer ?
#
loop_
_entity_poly.entity_id
_entity_poly.type
_entity_poly.pdbx_seq_one_letter_code
_entity_poly.pdbx_strand_id
1 'polypeptide(L)'
;MHGSPSSLDARYRNGNALRTAGEFEAAEVELRGVLAQAPQHRDAAYSLAFMLREQGRTEAATAAIAAWWQAARPDAESSLAAVGFLIECANYTLALGIARRARTLWPGDARLAAKLGESALALGHFDEAGEALRAAVDAAPRLGNTWLRLAYCRRFAERDDADLARFRRAWSDPTLDTTARLCAGFALGKAFDDLGEWAAAVDVLRPANRTAHAAAGWNPRAWQHFVDARLASGPPPAQPVTEGFTPVFVVGLPRTGTTLVAAGLARRRGVHDRGELNWVSGLYSHLQEHGQLGNARALATTAAMIRAQMRRDDAPARFYIDKNPLNFRYLDFIVALFPNARIVHCRRSARDTALSIWMQHFAHEDLGFSYAFADIAAVEVACATLMQHWRTRGIAIHAIDYEELVAAPADRMDALAAALGMEREDTGELATEAVATASVWQVRQPVYASSVERWRRYAPYLPELETLFDA
;
A
#
# COMPACT_ATOMS: atom_id res chain seq x y z
N MET A 1 11.42 -48.30 13.93
CA MET A 1 12.79 -47.79 13.72
C MET A 1 12.64 -46.37 13.15
N HIS A 2 12.78 -45.35 14.00
CA HIS A 2 12.81 -43.95 13.52
C HIS A 2 14.20 -43.72 12.92
N GLY A 3 14.32 -43.59 11.59
CA GLY A 3 15.56 -43.24 10.93
C GLY A 3 16.09 -41.92 11.48
N SER A 4 17.40 -41.85 11.74
CA SER A 4 18.06 -40.57 12.09
C SER A 4 17.74 -39.53 11.04
N PRO A 5 17.37 -38.29 11.42
CA PRO A 5 17.12 -37.23 10.47
C PRO A 5 18.34 -37.06 9.55
N SER A 6 18.09 -36.82 8.27
CA SER A 6 19.19 -36.55 7.32
C SER A 6 20.01 -35.37 7.84
N SER A 7 21.32 -35.35 7.46
CA SER A 7 22.19 -34.24 7.88
C SER A 7 21.63 -32.86 7.43
N LEU A 8 20.88 -32.85 6.34
CA LEU A 8 20.20 -31.66 5.83
C LEU A 8 19.03 -31.21 6.73
N ASP A 9 18.21 -32.16 7.20
CA ASP A 9 17.09 -31.82 8.12
C ASP A 9 17.60 -31.33 9.47
N ALA A 10 18.73 -31.89 9.95
CA ALA A 10 19.37 -31.41 11.17
C ALA A 10 19.91 -29.98 11.00
N ARG A 11 20.55 -29.70 9.87
CA ARG A 11 21.08 -28.39 9.51
C ARG A 11 19.95 -27.34 9.35
N TYR A 12 18.85 -27.70 8.67
CA TYR A 12 17.68 -26.86 8.54
C TYR A 12 17.05 -26.49 9.91
N ARG A 13 16.88 -27.49 10.80
CA ARG A 13 16.37 -27.25 12.15
C ARG A 13 17.28 -26.34 12.96
N ASN A 14 18.61 -26.53 12.86
CA ASN A 14 19.59 -25.66 13.49
C ASN A 14 19.47 -24.22 12.99
N GLY A 15 19.40 -24.01 11.66
CA GLY A 15 19.19 -22.69 11.05
C GLY A 15 17.92 -21.98 11.54
N ASN A 16 16.82 -22.73 11.66
CA ASN A 16 15.57 -22.16 12.21
C ASN A 16 15.66 -21.84 13.71
N ALA A 17 16.32 -22.67 14.50
CA ALA A 17 16.52 -22.42 15.93
C ALA A 17 17.37 -21.14 16.14
N LEU A 18 18.45 -20.98 15.39
CA LEU A 18 19.29 -19.77 15.38
C LEU A 18 18.49 -18.53 14.98
N ARG A 19 17.66 -18.63 13.93
CA ARG A 19 16.77 -17.54 13.51
C ARG A 19 15.83 -17.13 14.63
N THR A 20 15.23 -18.08 15.32
CA THR A 20 14.32 -17.82 16.44
C THR A 20 15.06 -17.21 17.65
N ALA A 21 16.32 -17.57 17.84
CA ALA A 21 17.17 -16.98 18.87
C ALA A 21 17.71 -15.58 18.52
N GLY A 22 17.46 -15.10 17.28
CA GLY A 22 17.98 -13.81 16.81
C GLY A 22 19.42 -13.85 16.31
N GLU A 23 20.02 -15.04 16.20
CA GLU A 23 21.38 -15.26 15.70
C GLU A 23 21.37 -15.34 14.17
N PHE A 24 21.03 -14.24 13.53
CA PHE A 24 20.69 -14.17 12.10
C PHE A 24 21.87 -14.54 11.17
N GLU A 25 23.08 -14.13 11.50
CA GLU A 25 24.26 -14.45 10.67
C GLU A 25 24.54 -15.96 10.66
N ALA A 26 24.49 -16.59 11.82
CA ALA A 26 24.65 -18.04 11.94
C ALA A 26 23.49 -18.80 11.27
N ALA A 27 22.27 -18.33 11.43
CA ALA A 27 21.08 -18.86 10.76
C ALA A 27 21.21 -18.80 9.24
N GLU A 28 21.70 -17.69 8.68
CA GLU A 28 21.91 -17.52 7.25
C GLU A 28 22.92 -18.53 6.69
N VAL A 29 24.02 -18.73 7.37
CA VAL A 29 25.07 -19.73 6.99
C VAL A 29 24.46 -21.13 6.92
N GLU A 30 23.65 -21.51 7.91
CA GLU A 30 23.04 -22.84 7.95
C GLU A 30 21.98 -22.99 6.83
N LEU A 31 21.06 -22.01 6.66
CA LEU A 31 20.01 -22.07 5.65
C LEU A 31 20.60 -22.07 4.22
N ARG A 32 21.58 -21.20 3.96
CA ARG A 32 22.30 -21.21 2.65
C ARG A 32 23.06 -22.52 2.42
N GLY A 33 23.61 -23.12 3.45
CA GLY A 33 24.24 -24.41 3.36
C GLY A 33 23.30 -25.57 3.04
N VAL A 34 22.04 -25.51 3.50
CA VAL A 34 20.99 -26.44 3.07
C VAL A 34 20.66 -26.20 1.59
N LEU A 35 20.47 -24.95 1.17
CA LEU A 35 20.12 -24.62 -0.22
C LEU A 35 21.26 -24.91 -1.21
N ALA A 36 22.52 -24.85 -0.78
CA ALA A 36 23.65 -25.23 -1.62
C ALA A 36 23.67 -26.74 -1.95
N GLN A 37 23.18 -27.58 -1.03
CA GLN A 37 23.10 -29.04 -1.22
C GLN A 37 21.76 -29.48 -1.82
N ALA A 38 20.67 -28.76 -1.48
CA ALA A 38 19.30 -29.04 -1.93
C ALA A 38 18.61 -27.73 -2.35
N PRO A 39 18.93 -27.21 -3.55
CA PRO A 39 18.35 -25.92 -4.03
C PRO A 39 16.82 -25.91 -4.09
N GLN A 40 16.18 -27.09 -4.17
CA GLN A 40 14.73 -27.29 -4.18
C GLN A 40 14.10 -27.31 -2.79
N HIS A 41 14.86 -27.17 -1.70
CA HIS A 41 14.33 -27.24 -0.33
C HIS A 41 13.50 -26.00 0.00
N ARG A 42 12.17 -26.14 -0.13
CA ARG A 42 11.20 -25.04 0.01
C ARG A 42 11.31 -24.32 1.36
N ASP A 43 11.26 -25.07 2.44
CA ASP A 43 11.19 -24.50 3.78
C ASP A 43 12.45 -23.72 4.15
N ALA A 44 13.63 -24.19 3.70
CA ALA A 44 14.87 -23.46 3.89
C ALA A 44 14.89 -22.16 3.10
N ALA A 45 14.38 -22.16 1.85
CA ALA A 45 14.29 -20.97 1.01
C ALA A 45 13.36 -19.92 1.64
N TYR A 46 12.18 -20.33 2.09
CA TYR A 46 11.22 -19.40 2.73
C TYR A 46 11.72 -18.92 4.10
N SER A 47 12.31 -19.80 4.93
CA SER A 47 12.90 -19.38 6.21
C SER A 47 14.01 -18.35 6.02
N LEU A 48 14.88 -18.55 5.02
CA LEU A 48 15.91 -17.59 4.64
C LEU A 48 15.29 -16.29 4.14
N ALA A 49 14.32 -16.37 3.23
CA ALA A 49 13.70 -15.19 2.63
C ALA A 49 12.93 -14.34 3.66
N PHE A 50 12.17 -14.95 4.56
CA PHE A 50 11.48 -14.24 5.64
C PHE A 50 12.48 -13.55 6.58
N MET A 51 13.53 -14.24 7.00
CA MET A 51 14.58 -13.69 7.85
C MET A 51 15.25 -12.48 7.18
N LEU A 52 15.63 -12.61 5.91
CA LEU A 52 16.26 -11.51 5.16
C LEU A 52 15.31 -10.31 5.01
N ARG A 53 14.02 -10.57 4.72
CA ARG A 53 13.00 -9.50 4.62
C ARG A 53 12.82 -8.76 5.94
N GLU A 54 12.78 -9.47 7.07
CA GLU A 54 12.70 -8.87 8.41
C GLU A 54 13.89 -7.96 8.72
N GLN A 55 15.07 -8.28 8.18
CA GLN A 55 16.28 -7.46 8.28
C GLN A 55 16.34 -6.29 7.28
N GLY A 56 15.31 -6.12 6.41
CA GLY A 56 15.33 -5.13 5.34
C GLY A 56 16.17 -5.55 4.11
N ARG A 57 16.70 -6.77 4.07
CA ARG A 57 17.49 -7.32 2.95
C ARG A 57 16.55 -7.91 1.89
N THR A 58 15.72 -7.04 1.33
CA THR A 58 14.58 -7.42 0.48
C THR A 58 15.01 -7.98 -0.87
N GLU A 59 16.10 -7.45 -1.46
CA GLU A 59 16.66 -7.96 -2.71
C GLU A 59 17.16 -9.40 -2.53
N ALA A 60 17.94 -9.63 -1.50
CA ALA A 60 18.44 -10.98 -1.17
C ALA A 60 17.30 -11.96 -0.85
N ALA A 61 16.23 -11.48 -0.18
CA ALA A 61 15.05 -12.29 0.12
C ALA A 61 14.32 -12.71 -1.17
N THR A 62 14.08 -11.77 -2.08
CA THR A 62 13.41 -12.05 -3.36
C THR A 62 14.27 -12.93 -4.28
N ALA A 63 15.57 -12.72 -4.29
CA ALA A 63 16.52 -13.57 -5.03
C ALA A 63 16.51 -15.03 -4.52
N ALA A 64 16.41 -15.24 -3.20
CA ALA A 64 16.34 -16.59 -2.63
C ALA A 64 15.08 -17.34 -3.09
N ILE A 65 13.91 -16.68 -3.11
CA ILE A 65 12.66 -17.28 -3.61
C ILE A 65 12.72 -17.53 -5.11
N ALA A 66 13.27 -16.60 -5.89
CA ALA A 66 13.40 -16.77 -7.34
C ALA A 66 14.34 -17.94 -7.69
N ALA A 67 15.48 -18.07 -7.00
CA ALA A 67 16.42 -19.16 -7.18
C ALA A 67 15.79 -20.53 -6.81
N TRP A 68 15.10 -20.60 -5.68
CA TRP A 68 14.35 -21.79 -5.29
C TRP A 68 13.31 -22.16 -6.35
N TRP A 69 12.51 -21.23 -6.82
CA TRP A 69 11.45 -21.47 -7.81
C TRP A 69 12.01 -22.05 -9.12
N GLN A 70 13.17 -21.56 -9.55
CA GLN A 70 13.85 -22.09 -10.74
C GLN A 70 14.36 -23.52 -10.55
N ALA A 71 14.93 -23.84 -9.37
CA ALA A 71 15.51 -25.13 -9.07
C ALA A 71 14.45 -26.21 -8.78
N ALA A 72 13.39 -25.84 -8.07
CA ALA A 72 12.38 -26.77 -7.59
C ALA A 72 11.36 -27.19 -8.67
N ARG A 73 11.15 -26.37 -9.72
CA ARG A 73 10.06 -26.54 -10.69
C ARG A 73 8.72 -26.78 -9.98
N PRO A 74 8.29 -25.83 -9.13
CA PRO A 74 7.16 -26.03 -8.24
C PRO A 74 5.84 -26.13 -8.99
N ASP A 75 4.83 -26.68 -8.34
CA ASP A 75 3.45 -26.72 -8.81
C ASP A 75 2.80 -25.31 -8.84
N ALA A 76 1.55 -25.25 -9.30
CA ALA A 76 0.80 -24.00 -9.39
C ALA A 76 0.65 -23.30 -8.03
N GLU A 77 0.38 -24.04 -6.95
CA GLU A 77 0.19 -23.50 -5.60
C GLU A 77 1.48 -22.87 -5.06
N SER A 78 2.58 -23.58 -5.20
CA SER A 78 3.90 -23.07 -4.79
C SER A 78 4.35 -21.88 -5.64
N SER A 79 3.96 -21.84 -6.92
CA SER A 79 4.22 -20.69 -7.79
C SER A 79 3.41 -19.46 -7.38
N LEU A 80 2.13 -19.64 -6.98
CA LEU A 80 1.30 -18.58 -6.42
C LEU A 80 1.90 -18.00 -5.13
N ALA A 81 2.39 -18.86 -4.25
CA ALA A 81 3.05 -18.45 -3.02
C ALA A 81 4.33 -17.64 -3.30
N ALA A 82 5.15 -18.08 -4.27
CA ALA A 82 6.35 -17.37 -4.67
C ALA A 82 6.03 -15.97 -5.25
N VAL A 83 5.08 -15.89 -6.19
CA VAL A 83 4.64 -14.61 -6.76
C VAL A 83 4.05 -13.70 -5.67
N GLY A 84 3.25 -14.25 -4.75
CA GLY A 84 2.71 -13.53 -3.60
C GLY A 84 3.80 -12.88 -2.75
N PHE A 85 4.80 -13.67 -2.35
CA PHE A 85 5.96 -13.17 -1.57
C PHE A 85 6.70 -12.03 -2.29
N LEU A 86 6.93 -12.17 -3.60
CA LEU A 86 7.60 -11.14 -4.40
C LEU A 86 6.80 -9.85 -4.47
N ILE A 87 5.47 -9.95 -4.60
CA ILE A 87 4.54 -8.79 -4.57
C ILE A 87 4.60 -8.10 -3.20
N GLU A 88 4.56 -8.86 -2.10
CA GLU A 88 4.70 -8.32 -0.73
C GLU A 88 6.03 -7.59 -0.52
N CYS A 89 7.09 -8.05 -1.19
CA CYS A 89 8.39 -7.39 -1.20
C CYS A 89 8.47 -6.22 -2.20
N ALA A 90 7.38 -5.87 -2.89
CA ALA A 90 7.32 -4.89 -3.97
C ALA A 90 8.26 -5.17 -5.16
N ASN A 91 8.72 -6.41 -5.33
CA ASN A 91 9.53 -6.81 -6.48
C ASN A 91 8.64 -7.33 -7.62
N TYR A 92 7.91 -6.40 -8.24
CA TYR A 92 6.94 -6.72 -9.30
C TYR A 92 7.60 -7.23 -10.57
N THR A 93 8.84 -6.87 -10.84
CA THR A 93 9.60 -7.36 -12.00
C THR A 93 9.87 -8.85 -11.91
N LEU A 94 10.39 -9.34 -10.79
CA LEU A 94 10.56 -10.78 -10.56
C LEU A 94 9.20 -11.49 -10.46
N ALA A 95 8.21 -10.89 -9.81
CA ALA A 95 6.86 -11.42 -9.69
C ALA A 95 6.23 -11.66 -11.08
N LEU A 96 6.31 -10.67 -11.98
CA LEU A 96 5.81 -10.77 -13.34
C LEU A 96 6.56 -11.85 -14.14
N GLY A 97 7.89 -11.92 -14.01
CA GLY A 97 8.70 -12.94 -14.70
C GLY A 97 8.30 -14.37 -14.30
N ILE A 98 8.12 -14.61 -13.00
CA ILE A 98 7.66 -15.92 -12.50
C ILE A 98 6.20 -16.19 -12.90
N ALA A 99 5.31 -15.19 -12.78
CA ALA A 99 3.90 -15.34 -13.14
C ALA A 99 3.71 -15.68 -14.61
N ARG A 100 4.46 -15.06 -15.54
CA ARG A 100 4.46 -15.40 -16.98
C ARG A 100 4.83 -16.86 -17.22
N ARG A 101 5.94 -17.32 -16.63
CA ARG A 101 6.39 -18.71 -16.76
C ARG A 101 5.41 -19.70 -16.12
N ALA A 102 4.91 -19.39 -14.92
CA ALA A 102 3.92 -20.22 -14.25
C ALA A 102 2.63 -20.32 -15.08
N ARG A 103 2.16 -19.22 -15.67
CA ARG A 103 0.98 -19.21 -16.55
C ARG A 103 1.16 -20.07 -17.80
N THR A 104 2.40 -20.17 -18.34
CA THR A 104 2.69 -21.06 -19.45
C THR A 104 2.63 -22.53 -19.04
N LEU A 105 3.04 -22.86 -17.82
CA LEU A 105 3.01 -24.23 -17.28
C LEU A 105 1.59 -24.66 -16.87
N TRP A 106 0.80 -23.73 -16.31
CA TRP A 106 -0.57 -23.97 -15.84
C TRP A 106 -1.57 -22.98 -16.47
N PRO A 107 -1.84 -23.10 -17.77
CA PRO A 107 -2.65 -22.12 -18.51
C PRO A 107 -4.11 -22.03 -18.03
N GLY A 108 -4.64 -23.06 -17.35
CA GLY A 108 -5.98 -23.08 -16.79
C GLY A 108 -6.12 -22.48 -15.39
N ASP A 109 -5.02 -22.14 -14.68
CA ASP A 109 -5.13 -21.59 -13.33
C ASP A 109 -5.43 -20.08 -13.36
N ALA A 110 -6.66 -19.73 -13.01
CA ALA A 110 -7.15 -18.36 -12.97
C ALA A 110 -6.43 -17.50 -11.94
N ARG A 111 -5.93 -18.09 -10.84
CA ARG A 111 -5.22 -17.37 -9.79
C ARG A 111 -3.85 -16.91 -10.29
N LEU A 112 -3.17 -17.73 -11.09
CA LEU A 112 -1.92 -17.34 -11.76
C LEU A 112 -2.15 -16.24 -12.78
N ALA A 113 -3.26 -16.30 -13.54
CA ALA A 113 -3.64 -15.22 -14.42
C ALA A 113 -3.91 -13.90 -13.65
N ALA A 114 -4.60 -13.98 -12.52
CA ALA A 114 -4.83 -12.82 -11.65
C ALA A 114 -3.51 -12.22 -11.11
N LYS A 115 -2.57 -13.08 -10.69
CA LYS A 115 -1.24 -12.64 -10.19
C LYS A 115 -0.36 -12.05 -11.29
N LEU A 116 -0.43 -12.59 -12.50
CA LEU A 116 0.21 -12.00 -13.68
C LEU A 116 -0.34 -10.60 -13.94
N GLY A 117 -1.67 -10.48 -14.01
CA GLY A 117 -2.33 -9.19 -14.23
C GLY A 117 -2.05 -8.17 -13.13
N GLU A 118 -2.01 -8.57 -11.85
CA GLU A 118 -1.63 -7.72 -10.71
C GLU A 118 -0.20 -7.17 -10.88
N SER A 119 0.75 -8.04 -11.20
CA SER A 119 2.15 -7.66 -11.38
C SER A 119 2.37 -6.77 -12.61
N ALA A 120 1.72 -7.10 -13.72
CA ALA A 120 1.77 -6.32 -14.96
C ALA A 120 1.15 -4.93 -14.77
N LEU A 121 0.01 -4.84 -14.07
CA LEU A 121 -0.65 -3.57 -13.76
C LEU A 121 0.27 -2.67 -12.92
N ALA A 122 0.91 -3.20 -11.88
CA ALA A 122 1.83 -2.45 -11.02
C ALA A 122 3.02 -1.88 -11.80
N LEU A 123 3.48 -2.56 -12.85
CA LEU A 123 4.55 -2.11 -13.74
C LEU A 123 4.06 -1.22 -14.90
N GLY A 124 2.74 -1.05 -15.06
CA GLY A 124 2.16 -0.24 -16.14
C GLY A 124 2.02 -0.97 -17.47
N HIS A 125 2.16 -2.29 -17.50
CA HIS A 125 1.92 -3.11 -18.68
C HIS A 125 0.40 -3.35 -18.82
N PHE A 126 -0.34 -2.29 -19.13
CA PHE A 126 -1.81 -2.25 -19.05
C PHE A 126 -2.51 -3.25 -19.96
N ASP A 127 -2.02 -3.46 -21.19
CA ASP A 127 -2.62 -4.39 -22.16
C ASP A 127 -2.48 -5.83 -21.66
N GLU A 128 -1.27 -6.24 -21.28
CA GLU A 128 -1.00 -7.57 -20.73
C GLU A 128 -1.78 -7.82 -19.44
N ALA A 129 -1.85 -6.79 -18.56
CA ALA A 129 -2.66 -6.86 -17.34
C ALA A 129 -4.14 -7.09 -17.67
N GLY A 130 -4.68 -6.32 -18.61
CA GLY A 130 -6.08 -6.45 -19.04
C GLY A 130 -6.41 -7.82 -19.62
N GLU A 131 -5.54 -8.39 -20.46
CA GLU A 131 -5.72 -9.74 -21.01
C GLU A 131 -5.71 -10.81 -19.91
N ALA A 132 -4.74 -10.77 -19.02
CA ALA A 132 -4.60 -11.73 -17.94
C ALA A 132 -5.77 -11.64 -16.94
N LEU A 133 -6.19 -10.41 -16.57
CA LEU A 133 -7.29 -10.20 -15.64
C LEU A 133 -8.65 -10.59 -16.24
N ARG A 134 -8.89 -10.36 -17.54
CA ARG A 134 -10.08 -10.87 -18.25
C ARG A 134 -10.14 -12.40 -18.19
N ALA A 135 -9.04 -13.05 -18.54
CA ALA A 135 -8.97 -14.50 -18.45
C ALA A 135 -9.23 -15.03 -17.03
N ALA A 136 -8.75 -14.31 -16.01
CA ALA A 136 -8.96 -14.68 -14.62
C ALA A 136 -10.43 -14.53 -14.19
N VAL A 137 -11.11 -13.42 -14.50
CA VAL A 137 -12.51 -13.21 -14.10
C VAL A 137 -13.48 -14.09 -14.89
N ASP A 138 -13.16 -14.40 -16.16
CA ASP A 138 -13.98 -15.29 -16.98
C ASP A 138 -13.89 -16.76 -16.47
N ALA A 139 -12.71 -17.20 -15.98
CA ALA A 139 -12.51 -18.55 -15.45
C ALA A 139 -12.89 -18.72 -13.97
N ALA A 140 -12.70 -17.67 -13.16
CA ALA A 140 -12.96 -17.70 -11.72
C ALA A 140 -13.54 -16.36 -11.24
N PRO A 141 -14.82 -16.07 -11.48
CA PRO A 141 -15.45 -14.79 -11.16
C PRO A 141 -15.48 -14.44 -9.66
N ARG A 142 -15.21 -15.41 -8.77
CA ARG A 142 -15.08 -15.21 -7.32
C ARG A 142 -13.74 -14.61 -6.88
N LEU A 143 -12.79 -14.41 -7.77
CA LEU A 143 -11.54 -13.69 -7.47
C LEU A 143 -11.78 -12.17 -7.39
N GLY A 144 -12.34 -11.72 -6.28
CA GLY A 144 -12.93 -10.39 -6.09
C GLY A 144 -12.08 -9.22 -6.58
N ASN A 145 -10.88 -9.02 -6.04
CA ASN A 145 -10.01 -7.89 -6.40
C ASN A 145 -9.60 -7.87 -7.88
N THR A 146 -9.74 -8.98 -8.60
CA THR A 146 -9.44 -9.07 -10.03
C THR A 146 -10.35 -8.17 -10.86
N TRP A 147 -11.62 -8.03 -10.47
CA TRP A 147 -12.58 -7.13 -11.11
C TRP A 147 -12.14 -5.66 -11.07
N LEU A 148 -11.72 -5.19 -9.90
CA LEU A 148 -11.22 -3.82 -9.73
C LEU A 148 -9.94 -3.58 -10.53
N ARG A 149 -8.98 -4.51 -10.46
CA ARG A 149 -7.73 -4.40 -11.21
C ARG A 149 -8.00 -4.32 -12.72
N LEU A 150 -8.95 -5.11 -13.23
CA LEU A 150 -9.35 -5.04 -14.63
C LEU A 150 -9.88 -3.65 -15.01
N ALA A 151 -10.70 -3.04 -14.15
CA ALA A 151 -11.21 -1.69 -14.39
C ALA A 151 -10.09 -0.63 -14.38
N TYR A 152 -8.99 -0.86 -13.64
CA TYR A 152 -7.85 0.07 -13.58
C TYR A 152 -6.85 -0.08 -14.73
N CYS A 153 -6.99 -1.08 -15.60
CA CYS A 153 -6.10 -1.24 -16.76
C CYS A 153 -6.28 -0.16 -17.83
N ARG A 154 -7.42 0.52 -17.84
CA ARG A 154 -7.73 1.52 -18.89
C ARG A 154 -8.79 2.53 -18.44
N ARG A 155 -8.96 3.58 -19.23
CA ARG A 155 -10.11 4.47 -19.17
C ARG A 155 -11.17 3.99 -20.15
N PHE A 156 -12.43 3.92 -19.70
CA PHE A 156 -13.57 3.55 -20.54
C PHE A 156 -14.05 4.76 -21.33
N ALA A 157 -14.28 4.58 -22.65
CA ALA A 157 -14.72 5.62 -23.56
C ALA A 157 -16.03 5.26 -24.29
N GLU A 158 -16.44 3.99 -24.26
CA GLU A 158 -17.57 3.48 -25.04
C GLU A 158 -18.55 2.71 -24.13
N ARG A 159 -19.85 2.88 -24.37
CA ARG A 159 -20.92 2.24 -23.58
C ARG A 159 -21.11 0.74 -23.87
N ASP A 160 -20.73 0.31 -25.04
CA ASP A 160 -20.81 -1.07 -25.51
C ASP A 160 -19.54 -1.89 -25.25
N ASP A 161 -18.62 -1.35 -24.47
CA ASP A 161 -17.42 -2.03 -24.05
C ASP A 161 -17.72 -3.38 -23.38
N ALA A 162 -17.03 -4.43 -23.84
CA ALA A 162 -17.25 -5.80 -23.38
C ALA A 162 -16.97 -5.98 -21.87
N ASP A 163 -15.99 -5.25 -21.30
CA ASP A 163 -15.70 -5.35 -19.87
C ASP A 163 -16.78 -4.65 -19.03
N LEU A 164 -17.40 -3.57 -19.55
CA LEU A 164 -18.57 -2.94 -18.92
C LEU A 164 -19.73 -3.94 -18.78
N ALA A 165 -19.99 -4.72 -19.85
CA ALA A 165 -21.00 -5.77 -19.81
C ALA A 165 -20.64 -6.89 -18.82
N ARG A 166 -19.34 -7.23 -18.68
CA ARG A 166 -18.85 -8.17 -17.65
C ARG A 166 -19.13 -7.65 -16.23
N PHE A 167 -18.79 -6.39 -15.95
CA PHE A 167 -19.01 -5.79 -14.63
C PHE A 167 -20.50 -5.76 -14.26
N ARG A 168 -21.38 -5.39 -15.20
CA ARG A 168 -22.85 -5.41 -14.98
C ARG A 168 -23.34 -6.81 -14.62
N ARG A 169 -22.93 -7.83 -15.36
CA ARG A 169 -23.33 -9.22 -15.07
C ARG A 169 -22.86 -9.67 -13.69
N ALA A 170 -21.58 -9.45 -13.38
CA ALA A 170 -21.02 -9.84 -12.08
C ALA A 170 -21.67 -9.07 -10.91
N TRP A 171 -21.94 -7.77 -11.04
CA TRP A 171 -22.66 -6.98 -10.04
C TRP A 171 -24.06 -7.51 -9.77
N SER A 172 -24.77 -7.95 -10.81
CA SER A 172 -26.14 -8.45 -10.70
C SER A 172 -26.24 -9.95 -10.38
N ASP A 173 -25.13 -10.67 -10.34
CA ASP A 173 -25.12 -12.12 -10.14
C ASP A 173 -25.24 -12.48 -8.62
N PRO A 174 -26.39 -13.01 -8.18
CA PRO A 174 -26.59 -13.37 -6.77
C PRO A 174 -25.78 -14.61 -6.35
N THR A 175 -25.20 -15.36 -7.30
CA THR A 175 -24.41 -16.56 -6.99
C THR A 175 -22.97 -16.26 -6.63
N LEU A 176 -22.50 -15.03 -6.89
CA LEU A 176 -21.20 -14.56 -6.47
C LEU A 176 -21.24 -14.16 -4.98
N ASP A 177 -20.11 -14.36 -4.31
CA ASP A 177 -19.95 -13.87 -2.94
C ASP A 177 -19.96 -12.33 -2.88
N THR A 178 -20.17 -11.80 -1.68
CA THR A 178 -20.27 -10.36 -1.45
C THR A 178 -19.03 -9.61 -1.93
N THR A 179 -17.83 -10.16 -1.70
CA THR A 179 -16.56 -9.51 -2.07
C THR A 179 -16.43 -9.37 -3.59
N ALA A 180 -16.69 -10.45 -4.33
CA ALA A 180 -16.62 -10.42 -5.80
C ALA A 180 -17.65 -9.44 -6.40
N ARG A 181 -18.89 -9.45 -5.88
CA ARG A 181 -19.93 -8.52 -6.30
C ARG A 181 -19.56 -7.07 -6.00
N LEU A 182 -19.07 -6.76 -4.80
CA LEU A 182 -18.63 -5.42 -4.44
C LEU A 182 -17.52 -4.93 -5.38
N CYS A 183 -16.49 -5.75 -5.61
CA CYS A 183 -15.41 -5.38 -6.52
C CYS A 183 -15.91 -5.14 -7.95
N ALA A 184 -16.86 -5.95 -8.45
CA ALA A 184 -17.49 -5.71 -9.74
C ALA A 184 -18.37 -4.44 -9.75
N GLY A 185 -19.08 -4.14 -8.66
CA GLY A 185 -19.86 -2.91 -8.51
C GLY A 185 -18.99 -1.65 -8.53
N PHE A 186 -17.89 -1.64 -7.77
CA PHE A 186 -16.94 -0.52 -7.82
C PHE A 186 -16.24 -0.40 -9.18
N ALA A 187 -15.92 -1.52 -9.85
CA ALA A 187 -15.42 -1.52 -11.22
C ALA A 187 -16.41 -0.90 -12.20
N LEU A 188 -17.70 -1.24 -12.08
CA LEU A 188 -18.77 -0.67 -12.88
C LEU A 188 -18.97 0.83 -12.59
N GLY A 189 -18.96 1.22 -11.32
CA GLY A 189 -19.03 2.63 -10.92
C GLY A 189 -17.89 3.47 -11.50
N LYS A 190 -16.64 2.93 -11.48
CA LYS A 190 -15.48 3.55 -12.13
C LYS A 190 -15.68 3.67 -13.65
N ALA A 191 -16.20 2.65 -14.30
CA ALA A 191 -16.43 2.69 -15.73
C ALA A 191 -17.50 3.75 -16.12
N PHE A 192 -18.58 3.86 -15.36
CA PHE A 192 -19.56 4.92 -15.56
C PHE A 192 -18.99 6.32 -15.32
N ASP A 193 -18.13 6.48 -14.31
CA ASP A 193 -17.43 7.74 -14.08
C ASP A 193 -16.54 8.14 -15.27
N ASP A 194 -15.79 7.21 -15.83
CA ASP A 194 -14.97 7.46 -17.01
C ASP A 194 -15.80 7.90 -18.22
N LEU A 195 -17.01 7.37 -18.37
CA LEU A 195 -17.98 7.71 -19.42
C LEU A 195 -18.69 9.06 -19.16
N GLY A 196 -18.53 9.65 -17.98
CA GLY A 196 -19.26 10.86 -17.58
C GLY A 196 -20.73 10.59 -17.22
N GLU A 197 -21.09 9.34 -16.93
CA GLU A 197 -22.44 8.91 -16.54
C GLU A 197 -22.59 8.93 -15.00
N TRP A 198 -22.49 10.11 -14.42
CA TRP A 198 -22.37 10.30 -12.97
C TRP A 198 -23.59 9.78 -12.18
N ALA A 199 -24.82 9.94 -12.72
CA ALA A 199 -26.01 9.36 -12.12
C ALA A 199 -25.92 7.83 -12.04
N ALA A 200 -25.56 7.16 -13.15
CA ALA A 200 -25.41 5.72 -13.20
C ALA A 200 -24.28 5.23 -12.29
N ALA A 201 -23.18 5.99 -12.18
CA ALA A 201 -22.12 5.68 -11.24
C ALA A 201 -22.62 5.70 -9.79
N VAL A 202 -23.42 6.70 -9.40
CA VAL A 202 -24.00 6.80 -8.04
C VAL A 202 -25.02 5.70 -7.77
N ASP A 203 -25.85 5.34 -8.76
CA ASP A 203 -26.85 4.27 -8.63
C ASP A 203 -26.20 2.91 -8.33
N VAL A 204 -25.00 2.66 -8.84
CA VAL A 204 -24.24 1.44 -8.54
C VAL A 204 -23.41 1.58 -7.25
N LEU A 205 -22.71 2.70 -7.08
CA LEU A 205 -21.81 2.89 -5.95
C LEU A 205 -22.54 3.03 -4.61
N ARG A 206 -23.73 3.65 -4.57
CA ARG A 206 -24.47 3.84 -3.31
C ARG A 206 -24.88 2.52 -2.65
N PRO A 207 -25.49 1.53 -3.34
CA PRO A 207 -25.73 0.21 -2.75
C PRO A 207 -24.46 -0.58 -2.49
N ALA A 208 -23.41 -0.47 -3.33
CA ALA A 208 -22.14 -1.11 -3.11
C ALA A 208 -21.49 -0.60 -1.81
N ASN A 209 -21.44 0.72 -1.62
CA ASN A 209 -20.90 1.33 -0.39
C ASN A 209 -21.71 0.93 0.86
N ARG A 210 -23.05 0.91 0.80
CA ARG A 210 -23.86 0.43 1.95
C ARG A 210 -23.50 -0.99 2.35
N THR A 211 -23.33 -1.88 1.36
CA THR A 211 -22.97 -3.28 1.63
C THR A 211 -21.55 -3.40 2.18
N ALA A 212 -20.60 -2.66 1.60
CA ALA A 212 -19.21 -2.62 2.04
C ALA A 212 -19.09 -2.04 3.47
N HIS A 213 -19.82 -0.99 3.79
CA HIS A 213 -19.86 -0.38 5.12
C HIS A 213 -20.36 -1.37 6.19
N ALA A 214 -21.45 -2.08 5.90
CA ALA A 214 -21.97 -3.10 6.80
C ALA A 214 -20.99 -4.26 7.03
N ALA A 215 -20.19 -4.61 6.02
CA ALA A 215 -19.19 -5.67 6.10
C ALA A 215 -17.88 -5.22 6.78
N ALA A 216 -17.53 -3.94 6.69
CA ALA A 216 -16.26 -3.40 7.18
C ALA A 216 -16.17 -3.31 8.72
N GLY A 217 -17.32 -3.38 9.43
CA GLY A 217 -17.33 -3.32 10.90
C GLY A 217 -16.83 -1.99 11.48
N TRP A 218 -16.87 -0.89 10.71
CA TRP A 218 -16.44 0.42 11.19
C TRP A 218 -17.22 0.85 12.43
N ASN A 219 -16.51 1.31 13.46
CA ASN A 219 -17.09 1.76 14.71
C ASN A 219 -16.74 3.22 15.00
N PRO A 220 -17.64 4.19 14.75
CA PRO A 220 -17.39 5.61 14.97
C PRO A 220 -17.05 5.94 16.44
N ARG A 221 -17.61 5.21 17.43
CA ARG A 221 -17.28 5.43 18.85
C ARG A 221 -15.88 4.99 19.19
N ALA A 222 -15.43 3.85 18.66
CA ALA A 222 -14.06 3.39 18.84
C ALA A 222 -13.08 4.36 18.20
N TRP A 223 -13.42 4.90 17.02
CA TRP A 223 -12.65 5.94 16.37
C TRP A 223 -12.54 7.21 17.23
N GLN A 224 -13.67 7.70 17.76
CA GLN A 224 -13.67 8.89 18.64
C GLN A 224 -12.82 8.65 19.89
N HIS A 225 -12.96 7.50 20.55
CA HIS A 225 -12.13 7.16 21.70
C HIS A 225 -10.62 7.12 21.36
N PHE A 226 -10.27 6.61 20.17
CA PHE A 226 -8.89 6.64 19.71
C PHE A 226 -8.39 8.07 19.57
N VAL A 227 -9.15 8.96 18.92
CA VAL A 227 -8.79 10.37 18.74
C VAL A 227 -8.63 11.07 20.10
N ASP A 228 -9.61 10.91 21.02
CA ASP A 228 -9.58 11.50 22.35
C ASP A 228 -8.34 11.03 23.14
N ALA A 229 -8.02 9.75 23.07
CA ALA A 229 -6.83 9.19 23.70
C ALA A 229 -5.54 9.80 23.12
N ARG A 230 -5.48 10.03 21.79
CA ARG A 230 -4.33 10.69 21.15
C ARG A 230 -4.18 12.14 21.56
N LEU A 231 -5.29 12.88 21.70
CA LEU A 231 -5.29 14.27 22.14
C LEU A 231 -4.90 14.42 23.62
N ALA A 232 -5.27 13.43 24.44
CA ALA A 232 -4.95 13.41 25.87
C ALA A 232 -3.53 12.92 26.18
N SER A 233 -2.93 12.08 25.32
CA SER A 233 -1.60 11.50 25.56
C SER A 233 -0.48 12.50 25.28
N GLY A 234 0.62 12.36 26.05
CA GLY A 234 1.91 12.94 25.67
C GLY A 234 2.67 12.04 24.71
N PRO A 235 3.69 12.57 24.02
CA PRO A 235 4.54 11.75 23.17
C PRO A 235 5.30 10.70 24.02
N PRO A 236 5.55 9.50 23.48
CA PRO A 236 6.45 8.53 24.09
C PRO A 236 7.86 9.12 24.29
N PRO A 237 8.71 8.49 25.13
CA PRO A 237 10.09 8.94 25.30
C PRO A 237 10.84 8.96 23.97
N ALA A 238 11.42 10.12 23.63
CA ALA A 238 12.17 10.28 22.39
C ALA A 238 13.42 9.39 22.38
N GLN A 239 13.68 8.74 21.24
CA GLN A 239 14.90 8.00 20.98
C GLN A 239 16.02 8.97 20.58
N PRO A 240 17.30 8.60 20.74
CA PRO A 240 18.40 9.37 20.17
C PRO A 240 18.25 9.55 18.66
N VAL A 241 18.65 10.72 18.16
CA VAL A 241 18.72 10.94 16.71
C VAL A 241 19.68 9.92 16.11
N THR A 242 19.19 9.19 15.09
CA THR A 242 20.02 8.22 14.42
C THR A 242 20.71 8.86 13.25
N GLU A 243 22.01 8.67 13.18
CA GLU A 243 22.83 9.06 12.03
C GLU A 243 22.52 8.22 10.80
N GLY A 244 22.79 8.76 9.63
CA GLY A 244 22.79 8.05 8.36
C GLY A 244 21.70 8.46 7.38
N PHE A 245 20.47 8.80 7.81
CA PHE A 245 19.42 9.34 6.95
C PHE A 245 18.31 10.05 7.72
N THR A 246 17.51 10.81 6.99
CA THR A 246 16.32 11.47 7.52
C THR A 246 15.05 10.78 7.01
N PRO A 247 14.23 10.19 7.89
CA PRO A 247 12.92 9.66 7.49
C PRO A 247 11.96 10.79 7.10
N VAL A 248 11.19 10.56 6.04
CA VAL A 248 10.14 11.48 5.58
C VAL A 248 8.82 10.73 5.60
N PHE A 249 7.84 11.27 6.34
CA PHE A 249 6.51 10.68 6.40
C PHE A 249 5.52 11.57 5.64
N VAL A 250 4.96 11.05 4.56
CA VAL A 250 3.93 11.73 3.78
C VAL A 250 2.57 11.23 4.23
N VAL A 251 1.81 12.10 4.90
CA VAL A 251 0.58 11.75 5.61
C VAL A 251 -0.60 12.63 5.18
N GLY A 252 -1.81 12.24 5.57
CA GLY A 252 -3.07 12.94 5.29
C GLY A 252 -4.20 11.95 5.12
N LEU A 253 -5.35 12.37 4.57
CA LEU A 253 -6.35 11.39 4.16
C LEU A 253 -5.92 10.68 2.87
N PRO A 254 -6.40 9.45 2.64
CA PRO A 254 -6.29 8.84 1.33
C PRO A 254 -6.85 9.77 0.24
N ARG A 255 -6.27 9.75 -0.96
CA ARG A 255 -6.74 10.56 -2.12
C ARG A 255 -6.48 12.08 -2.04
N THR A 256 -5.66 12.55 -1.10
CA THR A 256 -5.22 13.96 -1.01
C THR A 256 -3.95 14.27 -1.82
N GLY A 257 -3.50 13.35 -2.69
CA GLY A 257 -2.31 13.55 -3.53
C GLY A 257 -1.01 13.06 -2.92
N THR A 258 -1.05 12.28 -1.83
CA THR A 258 0.15 11.73 -1.14
C THR A 258 1.09 11.00 -2.09
N THR A 259 0.55 10.20 -3.03
CA THR A 259 1.37 9.49 -4.03
C THR A 259 2.06 10.44 -5.02
N LEU A 260 1.37 11.52 -5.44
CA LEU A 260 1.96 12.54 -6.31
C LEU A 260 3.12 13.26 -5.62
N VAL A 261 2.93 13.61 -4.35
CA VAL A 261 3.95 14.27 -3.54
C VAL A 261 5.16 13.35 -3.31
N ALA A 262 4.94 12.10 -2.91
CA ALA A 262 6.03 11.14 -2.70
C ALA A 262 6.82 10.89 -3.98
N ALA A 263 6.14 10.66 -5.11
CA ALA A 263 6.78 10.47 -6.41
C ALA A 263 7.57 11.72 -6.86
N GLY A 264 7.03 12.93 -6.63
CA GLY A 264 7.72 14.17 -6.96
C GLY A 264 8.97 14.41 -6.10
N LEU A 265 8.93 14.06 -4.80
CA LEU A 265 10.09 14.12 -3.92
C LEU A 265 11.13 13.05 -4.28
N ALA A 266 10.70 11.85 -4.66
CA ALA A 266 11.58 10.73 -5.01
C ALA A 266 12.41 10.98 -6.28
N ARG A 267 12.05 11.97 -7.10
CA ARG A 267 12.88 12.43 -8.23
C ARG A 267 14.12 13.22 -7.79
N ARG A 268 14.23 13.59 -6.53
CA ARG A 268 15.37 14.33 -6.01
C ARG A 268 16.53 13.39 -5.70
N ARG A 269 17.75 13.87 -5.94
CA ARG A 269 18.97 13.09 -5.66
C ARG A 269 19.00 12.65 -4.19
N GLY A 270 19.30 11.38 -3.96
CA GLY A 270 19.42 10.81 -2.62
C GLY A 270 18.10 10.68 -1.84
N VAL A 271 16.97 10.63 -2.54
CA VAL A 271 15.65 10.39 -1.99
C VAL A 271 15.07 9.09 -2.53
N HIS A 272 14.62 8.19 -1.66
CA HIS A 272 13.95 6.95 -2.04
C HIS A 272 12.53 6.87 -1.46
N ASP A 273 11.53 6.58 -2.31
CA ASP A 273 10.16 6.29 -1.90
C ASP A 273 10.01 4.79 -1.59
N ARG A 274 9.48 4.48 -0.41
CA ARG A 274 9.19 3.11 0.04
C ARG A 274 7.72 2.72 -0.10
N GLY A 275 6.90 3.62 -0.64
CA GLY A 275 5.46 3.41 -0.73
C GLY A 275 4.79 3.42 0.64
N GLU A 276 3.76 2.60 0.80
CA GLU A 276 2.98 2.51 2.04
C GLU A 276 3.57 1.42 2.95
N LEU A 277 4.37 1.84 3.95
CA LEU A 277 4.89 0.93 4.96
C LEU A 277 3.85 0.79 6.09
N ASN A 278 3.41 -0.44 6.37
CA ASN A 278 2.43 -0.72 7.44
C ASN A 278 3.08 -0.97 8.81
N TRP A 279 4.36 -0.60 8.96
CA TRP A 279 5.12 -0.89 10.18
C TRP A 279 4.73 0.02 11.35
N VAL A 280 4.43 1.29 11.10
CA VAL A 280 4.11 2.26 12.17
C VAL A 280 2.86 1.82 12.93
N SER A 281 1.75 1.56 12.25
CA SER A 281 0.49 1.16 12.88
C SER A 281 0.60 -0.21 13.57
N GLY A 282 1.17 -1.21 12.88
CA GLY A 282 1.32 -2.56 13.44
C GLY A 282 2.20 -2.61 14.69
N LEU A 283 3.35 -1.93 14.67
CA LEU A 283 4.25 -1.88 15.82
C LEU A 283 3.70 -1.02 16.96
N TYR A 284 2.99 0.08 16.66
CA TYR A 284 2.29 0.85 17.68
C TYR A 284 1.25 -0.01 18.41
N SER A 285 0.38 -0.70 17.66
CA SER A 285 -0.64 -1.60 18.25
C SER A 285 0.00 -2.70 19.09
N HIS A 286 1.05 -3.34 18.59
CA HIS A 286 1.79 -4.37 19.33
C HIS A 286 2.35 -3.83 20.65
N LEU A 287 3.02 -2.69 20.65
CA LEU A 287 3.56 -2.08 21.86
C LEU A 287 2.46 -1.63 22.84
N GLN A 288 1.34 -1.14 22.32
CA GLN A 288 0.19 -0.74 23.12
C GLN A 288 -0.43 -1.94 23.85
N GLU A 289 -0.70 -3.02 23.13
CA GLU A 289 -1.27 -4.27 23.67
C GLU A 289 -0.42 -4.87 24.78
N HIS A 290 0.91 -4.73 24.68
CA HIS A 290 1.86 -5.24 25.67
C HIS A 290 2.30 -4.20 26.72
N GLY A 291 1.69 -3.00 26.74
CA GLY A 291 2.03 -1.93 27.69
C GLY A 291 3.48 -1.41 27.54
N GLN A 292 4.06 -1.51 26.36
CA GLN A 292 5.47 -1.19 26.10
C GLN A 292 5.71 0.21 25.48
N LEU A 293 4.68 1.02 25.26
CA LEU A 293 4.84 2.36 24.66
C LEU A 293 5.75 3.31 25.46
N GLY A 294 5.90 3.08 26.78
CA GLY A 294 6.84 3.81 27.64
C GLY A 294 8.23 3.18 27.79
N ASN A 295 8.47 2.00 27.18
CA ASN A 295 9.70 1.25 27.34
C ASN A 295 10.76 1.68 26.31
N ALA A 296 11.81 2.37 26.76
CA ALA A 296 12.87 2.90 25.89
C ALA A 296 13.55 1.82 25.03
N ARG A 297 13.76 0.61 25.57
CA ARG A 297 14.39 -0.51 24.84
C ARG A 297 13.46 -1.04 23.74
N ALA A 298 12.18 -1.19 24.04
CA ALA A 298 11.18 -1.62 23.04
C ALA A 298 11.06 -0.59 21.91
N LEU A 299 11.03 0.72 22.25
CA LEU A 299 11.03 1.80 21.27
C LEU A 299 12.30 1.81 20.41
N ALA A 300 13.48 1.59 21.00
CA ALA A 300 14.75 1.51 20.27
C ALA A 300 14.74 0.32 19.27
N THR A 301 14.26 -0.84 19.69
CA THR A 301 14.09 -2.00 18.79
C THR A 301 13.12 -1.70 17.64
N THR A 302 12.00 -1.08 17.96
CA THR A 302 10.99 -0.65 16.95
C THR A 302 11.59 0.33 15.96
N ALA A 303 12.32 1.34 16.42
CA ALA A 303 13.00 2.30 15.55
C ALA A 303 14.03 1.61 14.64
N ALA A 304 14.78 0.64 15.16
CA ALA A 304 15.74 -0.12 14.37
C ALA A 304 15.04 -0.97 13.28
N MET A 305 13.91 -1.61 13.60
CA MET A 305 13.12 -2.39 12.62
C MET A 305 12.58 -1.51 11.49
N ILE A 306 11.92 -0.40 11.82
CA ILE A 306 11.40 0.53 10.80
C ILE A 306 12.53 1.08 9.94
N ARG A 307 13.67 1.40 10.56
CA ARG A 307 14.86 1.89 9.85
C ARG A 307 15.41 0.86 8.86
N ALA A 308 15.48 -0.40 9.24
CA ALA A 308 15.92 -1.48 8.36
C ALA A 308 14.96 -1.58 7.14
N GLN A 309 13.66 -1.48 7.38
CA GLN A 309 12.65 -1.52 6.30
C GLN A 309 12.72 -0.28 5.38
N MET A 310 13.01 0.89 5.92
CA MET A 310 13.22 2.10 5.09
C MET A 310 14.49 1.99 4.26
N ARG A 311 15.57 1.51 4.86
CA ARG A 311 16.88 1.45 4.20
C ARG A 311 16.96 0.32 3.17
N ARG A 312 16.42 -0.86 3.48
CA ARG A 312 16.52 -2.10 2.67
C ARG A 312 17.95 -2.38 2.20
N ASP A 313 18.09 -3.05 1.04
CA ASP A 313 19.40 -3.35 0.41
C ASP A 313 19.94 -2.22 -0.47
N ASP A 314 19.28 -1.09 -0.50
CA ASP A 314 19.64 0.01 -1.40
C ASP A 314 20.96 0.69 -1.02
N ALA A 315 21.54 1.34 -2.00
CA ALA A 315 22.63 2.29 -1.77
C ALA A 315 22.20 3.35 -0.75
N PRO A 316 23.08 3.79 0.16
CA PRO A 316 22.74 4.77 1.16
C PRO A 316 22.18 6.04 0.51
N ALA A 317 20.98 6.44 0.96
CA ALA A 317 20.35 7.68 0.57
C ALA A 317 20.23 8.61 1.78
N ARG A 318 20.08 9.91 1.50
CA ARG A 318 19.92 10.92 2.55
C ARG A 318 18.51 10.94 3.14
N PHE A 319 17.51 10.61 2.31
CA PHE A 319 16.10 10.61 2.69
C PHE A 319 15.42 9.33 2.23
N TYR A 320 14.57 8.78 3.12
CA TYR A 320 13.67 7.68 2.77
C TYR A 320 12.24 8.09 3.12
N ILE A 321 11.32 7.93 2.16
CA ILE A 321 9.91 8.30 2.30
C ILE A 321 9.10 7.06 2.68
N ASP A 322 8.31 7.17 3.75
CA ASP A 322 7.14 6.35 4.02
C ASP A 322 5.91 7.18 3.66
N LYS A 323 5.24 6.81 2.59
CA LYS A 323 4.02 7.43 2.14
C LYS A 323 2.81 6.58 2.55
N ASN A 324 2.52 6.50 3.84
CA ASN A 324 1.29 5.93 4.35
C ASN A 324 0.38 7.05 4.86
N PRO A 325 -0.72 7.35 4.13
CA PRO A 325 -1.60 8.46 4.50
C PRO A 325 -2.06 8.39 5.95
N LEU A 326 -2.43 7.20 6.43
CA LEU A 326 -3.00 6.99 7.76
C LEU A 326 -1.99 7.13 8.92
N ASN A 327 -0.71 7.31 8.63
CA ASN A 327 0.30 7.59 9.66
C ASN A 327 0.08 8.94 10.38
N PHE A 328 -0.83 9.80 9.90
CA PHE A 328 -1.24 11.00 10.63
C PHE A 328 -1.76 10.69 12.04
N ARG A 329 -2.24 9.49 12.27
CA ARG A 329 -2.74 8.99 13.56
C ARG A 329 -1.65 8.84 14.62
N TYR A 330 -0.38 8.74 14.22
CA TYR A 330 0.74 8.29 15.04
C TYR A 330 1.94 9.25 15.03
N LEU A 331 1.74 10.56 14.79
CA LEU A 331 2.87 11.49 14.63
C LEU A 331 3.74 11.63 15.88
N ASP A 332 3.16 11.59 17.07
CA ASP A 332 3.90 11.59 18.33
C ASP A 332 4.81 10.36 18.46
N PHE A 333 4.29 9.18 18.08
CA PHE A 333 5.06 7.94 18.07
C PHE A 333 6.18 8.00 17.03
N ILE A 334 5.89 8.50 15.84
CA ILE A 334 6.88 8.68 14.76
C ILE A 334 8.02 9.60 15.23
N VAL A 335 7.72 10.76 15.79
CA VAL A 335 8.77 11.70 16.22
C VAL A 335 9.49 11.23 17.49
N ALA A 336 8.86 10.40 18.31
CA ALA A 336 9.54 9.75 19.42
C ALA A 336 10.56 8.72 18.93
N LEU A 337 10.24 7.94 17.89
CA LEU A 337 11.16 6.99 17.27
C LEU A 337 12.24 7.67 16.43
N PHE A 338 11.89 8.75 15.75
CA PHE A 338 12.74 9.48 14.80
C PHE A 338 12.64 10.99 15.03
N PRO A 339 13.38 11.56 16.01
CA PRO A 339 13.32 13.00 16.31
C PRO A 339 13.74 13.90 15.13
N ASN A 340 14.47 13.35 14.15
CA ASN A 340 14.85 14.04 12.91
C ASN A 340 13.86 13.81 11.74
N ALA A 341 12.74 13.12 11.96
CA ALA A 341 11.74 12.88 10.91
C ALA A 341 11.20 14.20 10.33
N ARG A 342 10.93 14.18 9.04
CA ARG A 342 10.21 15.25 8.33
C ARG A 342 8.78 14.77 8.05
N ILE A 343 7.81 15.60 8.43
CA ILE A 343 6.39 15.28 8.26
C ILE A 343 5.84 16.18 7.14
N VAL A 344 5.26 15.57 6.12
CA VAL A 344 4.56 16.26 5.04
C VAL A 344 3.08 15.93 5.13
N HIS A 345 2.25 16.95 5.32
CA HIS A 345 0.80 16.80 5.37
C HIS A 345 0.16 17.23 4.06
N CYS A 346 -0.31 16.27 3.29
CA CYS A 346 -1.06 16.52 2.07
C CYS A 346 -2.51 16.87 2.40
N ARG A 347 -2.98 18.02 1.90
CA ARG A 347 -4.34 18.51 2.05
C ARG A 347 -4.99 18.65 0.67
N ARG A 348 -6.29 18.53 0.64
CA ARG A 348 -7.12 18.73 -0.56
C ARG A 348 -8.52 19.14 -0.12
N SER A 349 -9.30 19.75 -1.02
CA SER A 349 -10.73 20.01 -0.82
C SER A 349 -11.43 18.82 -0.17
N ALA A 350 -12.10 19.04 0.96
CA ALA A 350 -12.80 18.00 1.72
C ALA A 350 -13.82 17.26 0.84
N ARG A 351 -14.58 18.00 0.01
CA ARG A 351 -15.59 17.46 -0.91
C ARG A 351 -14.98 16.56 -1.98
N ASP A 352 -13.88 17.00 -2.62
CA ASP A 352 -13.19 16.19 -3.64
C ASP A 352 -12.50 14.96 -3.01
N THR A 353 -11.97 15.11 -1.81
CA THR A 353 -11.38 14.02 -1.05
C THR A 353 -12.43 12.98 -0.68
N ALA A 354 -13.55 13.42 -0.12
CA ALA A 354 -14.65 12.55 0.28
C ALA A 354 -15.23 11.77 -0.91
N LEU A 355 -15.53 12.46 -2.03
CA LEU A 355 -15.96 11.81 -3.26
C LEU A 355 -14.93 10.78 -3.73
N SER A 356 -13.65 11.15 -3.77
CA SER A 356 -12.58 10.27 -4.26
C SER A 356 -12.35 9.06 -3.38
N ILE A 357 -12.54 9.18 -2.05
CA ILE A 357 -12.52 8.07 -1.11
C ILE A 357 -13.73 7.16 -1.32
N TRP A 358 -14.93 7.72 -1.34
CA TRP A 358 -16.19 6.99 -1.45
C TRP A 358 -16.31 6.18 -2.76
N MET A 359 -15.65 6.63 -3.82
CA MET A 359 -15.61 5.93 -5.11
C MET A 359 -14.62 4.75 -5.15
N GLN A 360 -13.90 4.47 -4.07
CA GLN A 360 -12.91 3.38 -4.02
C GLN A 360 -13.37 2.23 -3.12
N HIS A 361 -13.03 1.01 -3.50
CA HIS A 361 -13.11 -0.14 -2.60
C HIS A 361 -11.74 -0.40 -1.98
N PHE A 362 -11.62 -0.14 -0.71
CA PHE A 362 -10.41 -0.42 0.06
C PHE A 362 -10.60 -1.74 0.81
N ALA A 363 -9.79 -2.74 0.48
CA ALA A 363 -9.83 -4.05 1.13
C ALA A 363 -9.09 -4.07 2.51
N HIS A 364 -8.86 -2.90 3.13
CA HIS A 364 -8.14 -2.77 4.39
C HIS A 364 -9.09 -2.33 5.51
N GLU A 365 -9.05 -3.02 6.66
CA GLU A 365 -9.94 -2.77 7.81
C GLU A 365 -9.81 -1.35 8.38
N ASP A 366 -8.62 -0.76 8.38
CA ASP A 366 -8.37 0.63 8.79
C ASP A 366 -9.11 1.67 7.93
N LEU A 367 -9.61 1.28 6.76
CA LEU A 367 -10.33 2.13 5.81
C LEU A 367 -11.84 1.87 5.80
N GLY A 368 -12.37 1.21 6.82
CA GLY A 368 -13.80 0.94 6.95
C GLY A 368 -14.69 2.19 6.93
N PHE A 369 -14.15 3.35 7.31
CA PHE A 369 -14.84 4.64 7.23
C PHE A 369 -15.11 5.11 5.79
N SER A 370 -14.42 4.58 4.81
CA SER A 370 -14.43 5.07 3.42
C SER A 370 -15.76 4.92 2.70
N TYR A 371 -16.68 4.16 3.25
CA TYR A 371 -17.93 3.77 2.61
C TYR A 371 -19.14 4.64 2.98
N ALA A 372 -19.00 5.55 3.97
CA ALA A 372 -20.07 6.46 4.38
C ALA A 372 -19.54 7.89 4.51
N PHE A 373 -20.22 8.85 3.88
CA PHE A 373 -19.82 10.25 3.91
C PHE A 373 -19.73 10.82 5.33
N ALA A 374 -20.63 10.43 6.23
CA ALA A 374 -20.58 10.86 7.62
C ALA A 374 -19.31 10.39 8.35
N ASP A 375 -18.86 9.17 8.08
CA ASP A 375 -17.65 8.63 8.68
C ASP A 375 -16.39 9.26 8.05
N ILE A 376 -16.41 9.50 6.73
CA ILE A 376 -15.34 10.23 6.04
C ILE A 376 -15.19 11.63 6.62
N ALA A 377 -16.30 12.35 6.82
CA ALA A 377 -16.29 13.70 7.43
C ALA A 377 -15.74 13.67 8.87
N ALA A 378 -16.15 12.67 9.67
CA ALA A 378 -15.62 12.50 11.03
C ALA A 378 -14.10 12.24 11.06
N VAL A 379 -13.60 11.43 10.13
CA VAL A 379 -12.15 11.16 10.02
C VAL A 379 -11.38 12.38 9.50
N GLU A 380 -11.98 13.15 8.60
CA GLU A 380 -11.38 14.39 8.08
C GLU A 380 -11.22 15.44 9.19
N VAL A 381 -12.29 15.70 9.94
CA VAL A 381 -12.26 16.61 11.11
C VAL A 381 -11.23 16.15 12.13
N ALA A 382 -11.18 14.83 12.42
CA ALA A 382 -10.20 14.28 13.33
C ALA A 382 -8.75 14.42 12.82
N CYS A 383 -8.53 14.23 11.51
CA CYS A 383 -7.22 14.45 10.90
C CYS A 383 -6.77 15.92 11.09
N ALA A 384 -7.62 16.88 10.76
CA ALA A 384 -7.33 18.30 10.94
C ALA A 384 -7.02 18.64 12.40
N THR A 385 -7.83 18.11 13.33
CA THR A 385 -7.68 18.31 14.77
C THR A 385 -6.35 17.74 15.29
N LEU A 386 -6.02 16.49 14.93
CA LEU A 386 -4.75 15.86 15.32
C LEU A 386 -3.55 16.61 14.75
N MET A 387 -3.60 16.98 13.46
CA MET A 387 -2.51 17.73 12.83
C MET A 387 -2.29 19.09 13.49
N GLN A 388 -3.36 19.81 13.85
CA GLN A 388 -3.26 21.06 14.59
C GLN A 388 -2.70 20.85 16.02
N HIS A 389 -3.19 19.83 16.71
CA HIS A 389 -2.72 19.48 18.05
C HIS A 389 -1.20 19.21 18.08
N TRP A 390 -0.68 18.44 17.12
CA TRP A 390 0.76 18.16 17.08
C TRP A 390 1.60 19.38 16.68
N ARG A 391 1.09 20.26 15.80
CA ARG A 391 1.75 21.55 15.51
C ARG A 391 1.88 22.41 16.76
N THR A 392 0.82 22.55 17.56
CA THR A 392 0.86 23.35 18.80
C THR A 392 1.82 22.76 19.86
N ARG A 393 2.16 21.48 19.75
CA ARG A 393 3.16 20.80 20.57
C ARG A 393 4.58 20.81 19.99
N GLY A 394 4.80 21.58 18.93
CA GLY A 394 6.13 21.81 18.36
C GLY A 394 6.59 20.80 17.32
N ILE A 395 5.73 19.87 16.87
CA ILE A 395 6.09 19.00 15.75
C ILE A 395 6.08 19.82 14.45
N ALA A 396 7.21 19.86 13.76
CA ALA A 396 7.34 20.54 12.48
C ALA A 396 6.60 19.74 11.38
N ILE A 397 5.50 20.32 10.85
CA ILE A 397 4.66 19.71 9.82
C ILE A 397 4.61 20.63 8.61
N HIS A 398 5.14 20.17 7.49
CA HIS A 398 5.10 20.87 6.21
C HIS A 398 3.79 20.55 5.50
N ALA A 399 2.94 21.54 5.29
CA ALA A 399 1.68 21.34 4.55
C ALA A 399 1.87 21.59 3.07
N ILE A 400 1.16 20.80 2.25
CA ILE A 400 1.06 20.99 0.80
C ILE A 400 -0.38 20.78 0.36
N ASP A 401 -0.93 21.79 -0.34
CA ASP A 401 -2.29 21.77 -0.86
C ASP A 401 -2.30 21.19 -2.29
N TYR A 402 -3.15 20.20 -2.53
CA TYR A 402 -3.24 19.50 -3.80
C TYR A 402 -3.60 20.46 -4.95
N GLU A 403 -4.53 21.36 -4.73
CA GLU A 403 -4.99 22.34 -5.73
C GLU A 403 -3.84 23.27 -6.17
N GLU A 404 -3.05 23.74 -5.23
CA GLU A 404 -1.86 24.55 -5.50
C GLU A 404 -0.76 23.73 -6.21
N LEU A 405 -0.59 22.47 -5.77
CA LEU A 405 0.38 21.58 -6.37
C LEU A 405 0.06 21.29 -7.84
N VAL A 406 -1.20 21.02 -8.19
CA VAL A 406 -1.56 20.75 -9.59
C VAL A 406 -1.58 22.01 -10.46
N ALA A 407 -1.77 23.19 -9.87
CA ALA A 407 -1.69 24.49 -10.58
C ALA A 407 -0.24 24.89 -10.91
N ALA A 408 0.72 24.61 -10.03
CA ALA A 408 2.13 24.96 -10.21
C ALA A 408 3.05 23.81 -9.70
N PRO A 409 3.10 22.65 -10.39
CA PRO A 409 3.74 21.44 -9.87
C PRO A 409 5.23 21.61 -9.56
N ALA A 410 5.99 22.21 -10.48
CA ALA A 410 7.44 22.39 -10.31
C ALA A 410 7.75 23.31 -9.13
N ASP A 411 7.12 24.50 -9.08
CA ASP A 411 7.40 25.50 -8.05
C ASP A 411 7.02 24.99 -6.66
N ARG A 412 5.86 24.30 -6.52
CA ARG A 412 5.40 23.78 -5.25
C ARG A 412 6.25 22.60 -4.76
N MET A 413 6.68 21.72 -5.67
CA MET A 413 7.60 20.63 -5.32
C MET A 413 8.99 21.14 -4.96
N ASP A 414 9.51 22.17 -5.65
CA ASP A 414 10.78 22.79 -5.31
C ASP A 414 10.75 23.49 -3.94
N ALA A 415 9.68 24.22 -3.67
CA ALA A 415 9.48 24.85 -2.36
C ALA A 415 9.39 23.83 -1.21
N LEU A 416 8.65 22.74 -1.42
CA LEU A 416 8.55 21.66 -0.45
C LEU A 416 9.91 20.97 -0.24
N ALA A 417 10.61 20.60 -1.31
CA ALA A 417 11.93 19.97 -1.24
C ALA A 417 12.93 20.83 -0.47
N ALA A 418 12.96 22.15 -0.76
CA ALA A 418 13.81 23.12 -0.05
C ALA A 418 13.46 23.18 1.44
N ALA A 419 12.17 23.23 1.80
CA ALA A 419 11.70 23.22 3.19
C ALA A 419 12.10 21.95 3.96
N LEU A 420 12.19 20.80 3.25
CA LEU A 420 12.65 19.54 3.81
C LEU A 420 14.18 19.41 3.88
N GLY A 421 14.93 20.35 3.27
CA GLY A 421 16.39 20.33 3.19
C GLY A 421 16.92 19.36 2.12
N MET A 422 16.12 19.07 1.10
CA MET A 422 16.49 18.27 -0.06
C MET A 422 17.17 19.12 -1.14
N GLU A 423 18.01 18.48 -1.95
CA GLU A 423 18.64 19.14 -3.10
C GLU A 423 17.61 19.47 -4.18
N ARG A 424 17.85 20.57 -4.91
CA ARG A 424 16.93 21.01 -5.98
C ARG A 424 17.07 20.18 -7.26
N GLU A 425 18.17 19.43 -7.40
CA GLU A 425 18.45 18.65 -8.60
C GLU A 425 17.37 17.57 -8.80
N ASP A 426 16.56 17.76 -9.84
CA ASP A 426 15.59 16.76 -10.31
C ASP A 426 16.33 15.87 -11.32
N THR A 427 16.50 14.59 -10.98
CA THR A 427 17.20 13.63 -11.85
C THR A 427 16.39 13.25 -13.07
N GLY A 428 15.10 13.62 -13.13
CA GLY A 428 14.18 13.24 -14.21
C GLY A 428 13.74 11.78 -14.16
N GLU A 429 14.40 10.95 -13.34
CA GLU A 429 14.09 9.52 -13.19
C GLU A 429 13.03 9.32 -12.12
N LEU A 430 12.03 8.50 -12.41
CA LEU A 430 11.13 7.98 -11.37
C LEU A 430 11.88 6.94 -10.56
N ALA A 431 12.12 7.20 -9.29
CA ALA A 431 12.83 6.29 -8.39
C ALA A 431 12.07 4.98 -8.11
N THR A 432 10.84 4.82 -8.60
CA THR A 432 10.01 3.62 -8.47
C THR A 432 9.40 3.23 -9.81
N GLU A 433 9.84 2.08 -10.35
CA GLU A 433 9.26 1.49 -11.55
C GLU A 433 7.82 0.98 -11.31
N ALA A 434 7.50 0.60 -10.07
CA ALA A 434 6.24 -0.03 -9.69
C ALA A 434 5.38 0.86 -8.79
N VAL A 435 4.10 1.02 -9.15
CA VAL A 435 3.08 1.73 -8.36
C VAL A 435 1.96 0.76 -8.03
N ALA A 436 1.79 0.44 -6.75
CA ALA A 436 0.82 -0.54 -6.25
C ALA A 436 -0.34 0.10 -5.47
N THR A 437 -0.73 1.33 -5.79
CA THR A 437 -1.83 2.03 -5.12
C THR A 437 -3.06 2.15 -6.02
N ALA A 438 -4.22 2.50 -5.45
CA ALA A 438 -5.43 2.83 -6.21
C ALA A 438 -5.22 3.99 -7.22
N SER A 439 -4.05 4.63 -7.21
CA SER A 439 -3.65 5.72 -8.11
C SER A 439 -2.72 5.27 -9.23
N VAL A 440 -2.56 3.96 -9.49
CA VAL A 440 -1.60 3.39 -10.48
C VAL A 440 -1.67 4.07 -11.84
N TRP A 441 -2.87 4.30 -12.35
CA TRP A 441 -3.07 5.01 -13.62
C TRP A 441 -2.75 6.50 -13.51
N GLN A 442 -3.18 7.14 -12.42
CA GLN A 442 -3.10 8.59 -12.24
C GLN A 442 -1.66 9.08 -12.11
N VAL A 443 -0.80 8.34 -11.42
CA VAL A 443 0.61 8.71 -11.20
C VAL A 443 1.44 8.66 -12.50
N ARG A 444 1.00 7.84 -13.47
CA ARG A 444 1.66 7.71 -14.78
C ARG A 444 1.17 8.70 -15.84
N GLN A 445 0.15 9.51 -15.51
CA GLN A 445 -0.32 10.58 -16.39
C GLN A 445 0.37 11.90 -16.02
N PRO A 446 0.52 12.83 -16.96
CA PRO A 446 0.90 14.21 -16.63
C PRO A 446 -0.01 14.74 -15.53
N VAL A 447 0.51 15.60 -14.66
CA VAL A 447 -0.30 16.25 -13.61
C VAL A 447 -1.46 17.00 -14.27
N TYR A 448 -2.70 16.68 -13.88
CA TYR A 448 -3.90 17.24 -14.47
C TYR A 448 -4.83 17.84 -13.42
N ALA A 449 -5.45 18.98 -13.76
CA ALA A 449 -6.34 19.71 -12.87
C ALA A 449 -7.80 19.20 -12.89
N SER A 450 -8.13 18.21 -13.73
CA SER A 450 -9.53 17.74 -13.92
C SER A 450 -10.14 17.07 -12.68
N SER A 451 -9.35 16.81 -11.66
CA SER A 451 -9.79 16.29 -10.36
C SER A 451 -10.09 17.41 -9.34
N VAL A 452 -9.77 18.66 -9.64
CA VAL A 452 -10.16 19.83 -8.83
C VAL A 452 -11.63 20.16 -9.12
N GLU A 453 -12.40 20.39 -8.06
CA GLU A 453 -13.84 20.65 -8.12
C GLU A 453 -14.67 19.54 -8.82
N ARG A 454 -14.12 18.33 -8.92
CA ARG A 454 -14.82 17.19 -9.53
C ARG A 454 -16.12 16.85 -8.79
N TRP A 455 -16.19 17.10 -7.49
CA TRP A 455 -17.38 16.90 -6.68
C TRP A 455 -18.64 17.63 -7.24
N ARG A 456 -18.47 18.79 -7.90
CA ARG A 456 -19.58 19.55 -8.50
C ARG A 456 -20.38 18.76 -9.53
N ARG A 457 -19.75 17.81 -10.23
CA ARG A 457 -20.42 16.93 -11.20
C ARG A 457 -21.33 15.91 -10.51
N TYR A 458 -21.03 15.60 -9.26
CA TYR A 458 -21.76 14.63 -8.44
C TYR A 458 -22.75 15.29 -7.46
N ALA A 459 -22.64 16.57 -7.18
CA ALA A 459 -23.49 17.29 -6.23
C ALA A 459 -25.00 17.08 -6.48
N PRO A 460 -25.52 17.06 -7.73
CA PRO A 460 -26.94 16.79 -7.97
C PRO A 460 -27.42 15.40 -7.53
N TYR A 461 -26.51 14.45 -7.36
CA TYR A 461 -26.80 13.05 -7.02
C TYR A 461 -26.34 12.66 -5.62
N LEU A 462 -25.46 13.48 -5.01
CA LEU A 462 -24.82 13.24 -3.71
C LEU A 462 -24.90 14.53 -2.86
N PRO A 463 -26.09 14.88 -2.33
CA PRO A 463 -26.27 16.10 -1.52
C PRO A 463 -25.43 16.09 -0.24
N GLU A 464 -24.97 14.91 0.21
CA GLU A 464 -24.07 14.76 1.35
C GLU A 464 -22.76 15.52 1.17
N LEU A 465 -22.29 15.71 -0.08
CA LEU A 465 -21.08 16.46 -0.38
C LEU A 465 -21.20 17.94 -0.05
N GLU A 466 -22.41 18.50 -0.13
CA GLU A 466 -22.66 19.89 0.25
C GLU A 466 -22.95 20.02 1.74
N THR A 467 -23.73 19.10 2.32
CA THR A 467 -24.24 19.22 3.68
C THR A 467 -23.22 18.83 4.78
N LEU A 468 -22.29 17.93 4.48
CA LEU A 468 -21.34 17.40 5.48
C LEU A 468 -19.93 18.03 5.40
N PHE A 469 -19.62 18.76 4.33
CA PHE A 469 -18.30 19.30 4.07
C PHE A 469 -18.30 20.82 3.81
N ASP A 470 -19.29 21.52 4.35
CA ASP A 470 -19.43 22.99 4.30
C ASP A 470 -18.67 23.66 5.45
N ALA A 471 -17.37 23.51 5.55
CA ALA A 471 -16.59 24.25 6.55
C ALA A 471 -15.33 24.85 5.92
#